data_e8c370139ba2b67c0991938a88fc72d3
#
_entry.id   e8c370139ba2b67c0991938a88fc72d3
#
_cell.length_a   1.000
_cell.length_b   1.000
_cell.length_c   1.000
_cell.angle_alpha   90.00
_cell.angle_beta   90.00
_cell.angle_gamma   90.00
#
_symmetry.space_group_name_H-M   'P 1'
#
loop_
_entity.id
_entity.type
_entity.pdbx_description
1 polymer ?
#
loop_
_entity_poly.entity_id
_entity_poly.type
_entity_poly.pdbx_seq_one_letter_code
_entity_poly.pdbx_strand_id
1 'polypeptide(L)'
;MAHHGWSEYDNSKTLNLSGKIQAIGYDNPHVILQLQTKEQLWEAVLAPPSRLQNRGLLPKQLQVGETVNVVGYPHRSEKNEMRAEQIIVGEKTIPLR
;
A
#
# COMPACT_ATOMS: atom_id res chain seq x y z
N MET A 1 -12.65 -14.29 -5.04
CA MET A 1 -11.21 -14.07 -4.87
C MET A 1 -10.80 -12.73 -5.47
N ALA A 2 -10.13 -11.94 -4.68
CA ALA A 2 -9.67 -10.64 -5.15
C ALA A 2 -8.39 -10.82 -5.97
N HIS A 3 -8.38 -10.24 -7.15
CA HIS A 3 -7.19 -10.16 -7.97
C HIS A 3 -6.69 -8.74 -7.93
N HIS A 4 -5.46 -8.57 -7.44
CA HIS A 4 -4.87 -7.24 -7.37
C HIS A 4 -3.84 -7.06 -8.49
N GLY A 5 -4.22 -7.51 -9.69
CA GLY A 5 -3.38 -7.34 -10.87
C GLY A 5 -3.25 -5.88 -11.25
N TRP A 6 -2.10 -5.51 -11.79
CA TRP A 6 -1.83 -4.10 -12.13
C TRP A 6 -2.83 -3.53 -13.13
N SER A 7 -3.42 -4.37 -13.97
CA SER A 7 -4.40 -3.91 -14.96
C SER A 7 -5.71 -3.41 -14.34
N GLU A 8 -5.97 -3.75 -13.08
CA GLU A 8 -7.16 -3.26 -12.38
C GLU A 8 -7.00 -1.83 -11.89
N TYR A 9 -5.82 -1.27 -12.00
CA TYR A 9 -5.49 0.05 -11.47
C TYR A 9 -5.18 1.01 -12.61
N ASP A 10 -5.55 2.27 -12.42
CA ASP A 10 -5.41 3.29 -13.45
C ASP A 10 -4.03 3.95 -13.34
N ASN A 11 -3.09 3.49 -14.14
CA ASN A 11 -1.72 3.98 -14.10
C ASN A 11 -1.53 5.36 -14.77
N SER A 12 -2.60 5.94 -15.28
CA SER A 12 -2.55 7.32 -15.76
C SER A 12 -2.71 8.32 -14.62
N LYS A 13 -3.05 7.85 -13.42
CA LYS A 13 -3.27 8.69 -12.26
C LYS A 13 -2.36 8.23 -11.14
N THR A 14 -1.38 9.04 -10.79
CA THR A 14 -0.48 8.72 -9.69
C THR A 14 -1.00 9.33 -8.41
N LEU A 15 -1.15 8.48 -7.38
CA LEU A 15 -1.53 8.92 -6.05
C LEU A 15 -0.30 8.93 -5.16
N ASN A 16 -0.20 9.96 -4.33
CA ASN A 16 0.83 10.04 -3.30
C ASN A 16 0.08 10.32 -2.00
N LEU A 17 -0.10 9.27 -1.20
CA LEU A 17 -0.93 9.34 -0.02
C LEU A 17 -0.07 9.26 1.24
N SER A 18 -0.29 10.21 2.15
CA SER A 18 0.34 10.19 3.45
C SER A 18 -0.73 9.91 4.48
N GLY A 19 -0.50 8.94 5.33
CA GLY A 19 -1.49 8.59 6.33
C GLY A 19 -0.97 7.69 7.42
N LYS A 20 -1.83 7.47 8.39
CA LYS A 20 -1.53 6.62 9.53
C LYS A 20 -2.10 5.24 9.31
N ILE A 21 -1.30 4.22 9.59
CA ILE A 21 -1.74 2.83 9.47
C ILE A 21 -2.76 2.54 10.55
N GLN A 22 -3.98 2.21 10.15
CA GLN A 22 -5.05 1.85 11.08
C GLN A 22 -5.13 0.35 11.29
N ALA A 23 -4.83 -0.42 10.25
CA ALA A 23 -4.86 -1.87 10.31
C ALA A 23 -3.95 -2.44 9.24
N ILE A 24 -3.42 -3.62 9.51
CA ILE A 24 -2.59 -4.36 8.57
C ILE A 24 -3.24 -5.71 8.37
N GLY A 25 -3.51 -6.06 7.13
CA GLY A 25 -4.14 -7.32 6.79
C GLY A 25 -3.37 -8.04 5.70
N TYR A 26 -3.92 -9.16 5.34
CA TYR A 26 -3.31 -10.00 4.34
C TYR A 26 -4.43 -10.54 3.45
N ASP A 27 -4.35 -10.24 2.17
CA ASP A 27 -5.27 -10.77 1.16
C ASP A 27 -4.42 -11.51 0.15
N ASN A 28 -4.29 -12.82 0.37
CA ASN A 28 -3.37 -13.68 -0.35
C ASN A 28 -3.29 -13.34 -1.83
N PRO A 29 -2.09 -12.99 -2.37
CA PRO A 29 -0.79 -13.05 -1.69
C PRO A 29 -0.31 -11.72 -1.10
N HIS A 30 -1.13 -10.67 -1.09
CA HIS A 30 -0.69 -9.30 -0.80
C HIS A 30 -0.89 -8.88 0.64
N VAL A 31 0.02 -8.05 1.13
CA VAL A 31 -0.18 -7.30 2.36
C VAL A 31 -1.07 -6.11 2.05
N ILE A 32 -2.05 -5.86 2.90
CA ILE A 32 -3.01 -4.77 2.73
C ILE A 32 -2.91 -3.85 3.93
N LEU A 33 -2.81 -2.55 3.68
CA LEU A 33 -2.86 -1.54 4.73
C LEU A 33 -4.17 -0.78 4.66
N GLN A 34 -4.79 -0.56 5.82
CA GLN A 34 -5.84 0.43 5.94
C GLN A 34 -5.15 1.71 6.38
N LEU A 35 -5.16 2.72 5.54
CA LEU A 35 -4.38 3.93 5.71
C LEU A 35 -5.32 5.13 5.87
N GLN A 36 -5.28 5.76 7.04
CA GLN A 36 -6.10 6.94 7.30
C GLN A 36 -5.35 8.19 6.88
N THR A 37 -5.80 8.78 5.79
CA THR A 37 -5.32 10.08 5.35
C THR A 37 -6.13 11.18 6.04
N LYS A 38 -5.84 12.43 5.72
CA LYS A 38 -6.59 13.55 6.27
C LYS A 38 -8.08 13.48 5.94
N GLU A 39 -8.40 12.97 4.76
CA GLU A 39 -9.74 13.07 4.22
C GLU A 39 -10.52 11.78 4.30
N GLN A 40 -9.85 10.64 4.20
CA GLN A 40 -10.57 9.38 4.11
C GLN A 40 -9.65 8.19 4.38
N LEU A 41 -10.28 7.06 4.60
CA LEU A 41 -9.59 5.80 4.79
C LEU A 41 -9.35 5.16 3.43
N TRP A 42 -8.11 4.76 3.19
CA TRP A 42 -7.71 4.11 1.95
C TRP A 42 -7.28 2.67 2.22
N GLU A 43 -7.60 1.80 1.29
CA GLU A 43 -7.03 0.46 1.28
C GLU A 43 -5.85 0.47 0.32
N ALA A 44 -4.65 0.26 0.87
CA ALA A 44 -3.43 0.25 0.07
C ALA A 44 -2.94 -1.18 -0.08
N VAL A 45 -2.97 -1.68 -1.30
CA VAL A 45 -2.50 -3.02 -1.62
C VAL A 45 -1.01 -2.95 -1.88
N LEU A 46 -0.24 -3.68 -1.07
CA LEU A 46 1.21 -3.72 -1.20
C LEU A 46 1.62 -4.99 -1.94
N ALA A 47 2.86 -5.42 -1.76
CA ALA A 47 3.39 -6.62 -2.37
C ALA A 47 3.24 -7.81 -1.42
N PRO A 48 3.55 -9.03 -1.87
CA PRO A 48 3.61 -10.18 -0.98
C PRO A 48 4.66 -9.98 0.11
N PRO A 49 4.46 -10.59 1.29
CA PRO A 49 5.42 -10.42 2.39
C PRO A 49 6.86 -10.74 2.03
N SER A 50 7.09 -11.78 1.23
CA SER A 50 8.44 -12.14 0.84
C SER A 50 9.12 -11.04 0.02
N ARG A 51 8.37 -10.38 -0.84
CA ARG A 51 8.92 -9.27 -1.63
C ARG A 51 9.24 -8.07 -0.73
N LEU A 52 8.38 -7.78 0.24
CA LEU A 52 8.66 -6.70 1.19
C LEU A 52 9.97 -6.96 1.90
N GLN A 53 10.16 -8.19 2.40
CA GLN A 53 11.39 -8.55 3.09
C GLN A 53 12.61 -8.46 2.17
N ASN A 54 12.47 -8.93 0.94
CA ASN A 54 13.56 -8.88 -0.03
C ASN A 54 13.94 -7.47 -0.42
N ARG A 55 13.00 -6.54 -0.29
CA ARG A 55 13.24 -5.13 -0.59
C ARG A 55 13.65 -4.34 0.66
N GLY A 56 13.84 -5.02 1.79
CA GLY A 56 14.36 -4.40 3.00
C GLY A 56 13.31 -3.91 3.98
N LEU A 57 12.05 -4.28 3.79
CA LEU A 57 10.99 -3.90 4.71
C LEU A 57 10.60 -5.09 5.58
N LEU A 58 11.00 -5.04 6.82
CA LEU A 58 10.68 -6.10 7.78
C LEU A 58 9.31 -5.88 8.39
N PRO A 59 8.62 -6.95 8.82
CA PRO A 59 7.27 -6.80 9.40
C PRO A 59 7.21 -5.82 10.56
N LYS A 60 8.23 -5.79 11.40
CA LYS A 60 8.25 -4.88 12.56
C LYS A 60 8.34 -3.40 12.17
N GLN A 61 8.65 -3.11 10.92
CA GLN A 61 8.74 -1.73 10.43
C GLN A 61 7.40 -1.19 9.96
N LEU A 62 6.41 -2.05 9.84
CA LEU A 62 5.04 -1.65 9.52
C LEU A 62 4.18 -1.95 10.73
N GLN A 63 3.77 -0.90 11.43
CA GLN A 63 2.97 -1.06 12.64
C GLN A 63 1.79 -0.11 12.63
N VAL A 64 0.69 -0.56 13.21
CA VAL A 64 -0.48 0.29 13.42
C VAL A 64 -0.05 1.54 14.20
N GLY A 65 -0.51 2.68 13.74
CA GLY A 65 -0.17 3.95 14.36
C GLY A 65 0.96 4.69 13.67
N GLU A 66 1.73 4.01 12.83
CA GLU A 66 2.81 4.68 12.09
C GLU A 66 2.28 5.48 10.91
N THR A 67 2.94 6.59 10.62
CA THR A 67 2.64 7.39 9.44
C THR A 67 3.58 6.98 8.32
N VAL A 68 3.00 6.65 7.17
CA VAL A 68 3.77 6.25 5.99
C VAL A 68 3.25 6.99 4.78
N ASN A 69 4.08 7.01 3.73
CA ASN A 69 3.68 7.50 2.41
C ASN A 69 3.61 6.33 1.46
N VAL A 70 2.55 6.27 0.67
CA VAL A 70 2.42 5.28 -0.40
C VAL A 70 2.22 6.00 -1.71
N VAL A 71 2.90 5.51 -2.75
CA VAL A 71 2.78 6.04 -4.09
C VAL A 71 2.30 4.94 -4.99
N GLY A 72 1.27 5.19 -5.75
CA GLY A 72 0.71 4.18 -6.62
C GLY A 72 -0.48 4.67 -7.42
N TYR A 73 -1.39 3.76 -7.72
CA TYR A 73 -2.47 4.03 -8.67
C TYR A 73 -3.82 3.64 -8.08
N PRO A 74 -4.88 4.44 -8.35
CA PRO A 74 -6.22 4.12 -7.86
C PRO A 74 -6.81 2.94 -8.63
N HIS A 75 -7.65 2.18 -7.95
CA HIS A 75 -8.41 1.12 -8.59
C HIS A 75 -9.38 1.76 -9.60
N ARG A 76 -9.63 1.07 -10.72
CA ARG A 76 -10.49 1.61 -11.78
C ARG A 76 -11.95 1.69 -11.37
N SER A 77 -12.38 0.83 -10.45
CA SER A 77 -13.78 0.77 -10.04
C SER A 77 -13.99 0.83 -8.53
N GLU A 78 -13.07 0.29 -7.73
CA GLU A 78 -13.23 0.26 -6.28
C GLU A 78 -12.78 1.57 -5.67
N LYS A 79 -13.72 2.25 -5.02
CA LYS A 79 -13.45 3.53 -4.40
C LYS A 79 -12.52 3.36 -3.21
N ASN A 80 -11.56 4.27 -3.08
CA ASN A 80 -10.62 4.30 -1.96
C ASN A 80 -9.74 3.06 -1.86
N GLU A 81 -9.51 2.39 -2.97
CA GLU A 81 -8.51 1.33 -3.06
C GLU A 81 -7.41 1.78 -4.02
N MET A 82 -6.16 1.50 -3.65
CA MET A 82 -5.04 1.80 -4.53
C MET A 82 -4.02 0.67 -4.46
N ARG A 83 -3.23 0.53 -5.53
CA ARG A 83 -2.11 -0.39 -5.55
C ARG A 83 -0.82 0.41 -5.42
N ALA A 84 -0.06 0.12 -4.37
CA ALA A 84 1.17 0.87 -4.13
C ALA A 84 2.31 0.33 -4.98
N GLU A 85 3.03 1.24 -5.61
CA GLU A 85 4.23 0.94 -6.38
C GLU A 85 5.47 1.12 -5.52
N GLN A 86 5.38 1.96 -4.50
CA GLN A 86 6.42 2.11 -3.50
C GLN A 86 5.80 2.61 -2.20
N ILE A 87 6.51 2.35 -1.11
CA ILE A 87 6.14 2.85 0.20
C ILE A 87 7.36 3.50 0.83
N ILE A 88 7.12 4.61 1.54
CA ILE A 88 8.17 5.35 2.23
C ILE A 88 7.89 5.22 3.72
N VAL A 89 8.82 4.57 4.42
CA VAL A 89 8.73 4.35 5.87
C VAL A 89 9.94 5.01 6.49
N GLY A 90 9.69 6.08 7.24
CA GLY A 90 10.78 6.88 7.76
C GLY A 90 11.58 7.48 6.62
N GLU A 91 12.88 7.17 6.58
CA GLU A 91 13.74 7.66 5.50
C GLU A 91 13.96 6.64 4.39
N LYS A 92 13.30 5.47 4.48
CA LYS A 92 13.47 4.41 3.51
C LYS A 92 12.37 4.47 2.46
N THR A 93 12.77 4.41 1.19
CA THR A 93 11.86 4.24 0.07
C THR A 93 11.98 2.81 -0.41
N ILE A 94 10.87 2.07 -0.36
CA ILE A 94 10.84 0.66 -0.67
C ILE A 94 10.04 0.47 -1.95
N PRO A 95 10.68 0.01 -3.05
CA PRO A 95 9.93 -0.33 -4.26
C PRO A 95 9.17 -1.63 -4.05
N LEU A 96 7.94 -1.69 -4.58
CA LEU A 96 7.05 -2.82 -4.36
C LEU A 96 6.76 -3.61 -5.64
N ARG A 97 7.25 -3.15 -6.75
CA ARG A 97 7.07 -3.83 -8.03
C ARG A 97 8.21 -4.77 -8.36
#